data_f985c8cb7097483d54291d082f769d2b
#
_entry.id   f985c8cb7097483d54291d082f769d2b
#
_cell.length_a   1.000
_cell.length_b   1.000
_cell.length_c   1.000
_cell.angle_alpha   90.00
_cell.angle_beta   90.00
_cell.angle_gamma   90.00
#
_symmetry.space_group_name_H-M   'P 1'
#
loop_
_entity.id
_entity.type
_entity.pdbx_description
1 polymer ?
#
loop_
_entity_poly.entity_id
_entity_poly.type
_entity_poly.pdbx_seq_one_letter_code
_entity_poly.pdbx_strand_id
1 'polypeptide(L)'
;MRQSDLPMINLFADVDISTVCEEVVESVFAGHVFQNVTAQSFDMVPGARGKMAGSKPNNVSVGDEGTDPARNPEVAVILDVDVQNYHFTTQPGAFRRVIMNLLGNALKYTSHGYVRVKLEVSDIDDLQTSGSVDSVPRSMVTLTVTDTGKGISSDFLRSKLFTPFAQENSLSSGTGLGLSIVRSIVNLLEGVITIDSEVGQGTRK
;
A
#
# COMPACT_ATOMS: atom_id res chain seq x y z
N MET A 1 -12.78 37.20 -28.91
CA MET A 1 -12.55 35.79 -28.51
C MET A 1 -12.71 35.73 -26.99
N ARG A 2 -13.81 35.16 -26.50
CA ARG A 2 -14.02 34.97 -25.06
C ARG A 2 -13.23 33.76 -24.63
N GLN A 3 -12.26 33.97 -23.75
CA GLN A 3 -11.58 32.92 -23.04
C GLN A 3 -12.60 32.22 -22.16
N SER A 4 -12.91 30.98 -22.43
CA SER A 4 -13.84 30.17 -21.65
C SER A 4 -13.27 29.98 -20.25
N ASP A 5 -13.90 30.61 -19.25
CA ASP A 5 -13.71 30.34 -17.83
C ASP A 5 -14.16 28.88 -17.56
N LEU A 6 -13.27 27.94 -17.76
CA LEU A 6 -13.44 26.61 -17.21
C LEU A 6 -13.35 26.75 -15.67
N PRO A 7 -14.34 26.26 -14.92
CA PRO A 7 -14.25 26.29 -13.47
C PRO A 7 -12.98 25.57 -13.04
N MET A 8 -12.08 26.28 -12.38
CA MET A 8 -10.91 25.66 -11.71
C MET A 8 -11.50 24.68 -10.69
N ILE A 9 -11.37 23.39 -10.95
CA ILE A 9 -11.76 22.36 -9.99
C ILE A 9 -10.81 22.53 -8.79
N ASN A 10 -11.35 23.05 -7.69
CA ASN A 10 -10.59 23.15 -6.45
C ASN A 10 -10.36 21.71 -5.93
N LEU A 11 -9.16 21.19 -6.14
CA LEU A 11 -8.77 19.85 -5.70
C LEU A 11 -8.46 19.79 -4.18
N PHE A 12 -8.35 20.96 -3.53
CA PHE A 12 -8.12 21.08 -2.10
C PHE A 12 -9.45 21.13 -1.35
N ALA A 13 -9.50 20.42 -0.24
CA ALA A 13 -10.64 20.39 0.68
C ALA A 13 -10.13 20.31 2.11
N ASP A 14 -10.93 20.86 3.03
CA ASP A 14 -10.73 20.62 4.47
C ASP A 14 -11.22 19.21 4.78
N VAL A 15 -10.33 18.38 5.27
CA VAL A 15 -10.61 16.95 5.47
C VAL A 15 -9.87 16.42 6.69
N ASP A 16 -10.50 15.53 7.40
CA ASP A 16 -9.86 14.68 8.40
C ASP A 16 -9.13 13.54 7.69
N ILE A 17 -7.80 13.63 7.63
CA ILE A 17 -6.97 12.63 6.94
C ILE A 17 -6.91 11.29 7.67
N SER A 18 -7.20 11.23 8.98
CA SER A 18 -7.32 9.96 9.71
C SER A 18 -8.51 9.16 9.21
N THR A 19 -9.67 9.80 9.06
CA THR A 19 -10.86 9.18 8.46
C THR A 19 -10.59 8.69 7.04
N VAL A 20 -9.90 9.49 6.22
CA VAL A 20 -9.50 9.07 4.86
C VAL A 20 -8.58 7.84 4.91
N CYS A 21 -7.66 7.80 5.87
CA CYS A 21 -6.74 6.68 6.04
C CYS A 21 -7.51 5.39 6.42
N GLU A 22 -8.40 5.47 7.41
CA GLU A 22 -9.24 4.36 7.87
C GLU A 22 -10.08 3.78 6.73
N GLU A 23 -10.86 4.63 6.03
CA GLU A 23 -11.70 4.21 4.92
C GLU A 23 -10.90 3.49 3.81
N VAL A 24 -9.72 3.99 3.49
CA VAL A 24 -8.88 3.38 2.46
C VAL A 24 -8.30 2.06 2.92
N VAL A 25 -7.82 1.99 4.17
CA VAL A 25 -7.27 0.75 4.74
C VAL A 25 -8.33 -0.34 4.76
N GLU A 26 -9.53 -0.04 5.25
CA GLU A 26 -10.66 -0.98 5.27
C GLU A 26 -11.03 -1.45 3.86
N SER A 27 -11.16 -0.52 2.92
CA SER A 27 -11.55 -0.82 1.53
C SER A 27 -10.53 -1.71 0.82
N VAL A 28 -9.24 -1.39 0.95
CA VAL A 28 -8.15 -2.16 0.32
C VAL A 28 -8.03 -3.54 0.96
N PHE A 29 -8.15 -3.63 2.28
CA PHE A 29 -8.10 -4.91 3.00
C PHE A 29 -9.29 -5.81 2.66
N ALA A 30 -10.51 -5.27 2.63
CA ALA A 30 -11.70 -6.01 2.22
C ALA A 30 -11.55 -6.57 0.80
N GLY A 31 -11.03 -5.77 -0.14
CA GLY A 31 -10.73 -6.21 -1.50
C GLY A 31 -9.69 -7.34 -1.55
N HIS A 32 -8.65 -7.25 -0.74
CA HIS A 32 -7.62 -8.29 -0.63
C HIS A 32 -8.19 -9.62 -0.10
N VAL A 33 -8.98 -9.56 0.98
CA VAL A 33 -9.65 -10.76 1.55
C VAL A 33 -10.58 -11.40 0.53
N PHE A 34 -11.39 -10.60 -0.16
CA PHE A 34 -12.31 -11.09 -1.19
C PHE A 34 -11.57 -11.81 -2.33
N GLN A 35 -10.47 -11.26 -2.82
CA GLN A 35 -9.67 -11.89 -3.87
C GLN A 35 -9.09 -13.23 -3.42
N ASN A 36 -8.61 -13.34 -2.18
CA ASN A 36 -8.04 -14.57 -1.63
C ASN A 36 -9.12 -15.66 -1.47
N VAL A 37 -10.30 -15.32 -0.95
CA VAL A 37 -11.43 -16.26 -0.80
C VAL A 37 -11.90 -16.76 -2.16
N THR A 38 -12.00 -15.87 -3.15
CA THR A 38 -12.46 -16.23 -4.50
C THR A 38 -11.45 -17.13 -5.19
N ALA A 39 -10.16 -16.86 -5.10
CA ALA A 39 -9.10 -17.69 -5.68
C ALA A 39 -9.16 -19.15 -5.14
N GLN A 40 -9.35 -19.30 -3.83
CA GLN A 40 -9.48 -20.63 -3.21
C GLN A 40 -10.74 -21.39 -3.63
N SER A 41 -11.86 -20.66 -3.81
CA SER A 41 -13.11 -21.27 -4.24
C SER A 41 -13.00 -21.89 -5.65
N PHE A 42 -12.17 -21.30 -6.53
CA PHE A 42 -11.91 -21.86 -7.85
C PHE A 42 -11.01 -23.11 -7.83
N ASP A 43 -10.08 -23.20 -6.89
CA ASP A 43 -9.21 -24.38 -6.75
C ASP A 43 -9.95 -25.59 -6.16
N MET A 44 -11.07 -25.37 -5.48
CA MET A 44 -11.90 -26.44 -4.88
C MET A 44 -12.94 -27.03 -5.84
N VAL A 45 -13.08 -26.54 -7.08
CA VAL A 45 -14.02 -27.13 -8.04
C VAL A 45 -13.41 -28.39 -8.67
N PRO A 46 -13.92 -29.61 -8.37
CA PRO A 46 -13.43 -30.85 -8.98
C PRO A 46 -13.80 -30.85 -10.46
N GLY A 47 -12.87 -30.57 -11.35
CA GLY A 47 -13.11 -30.66 -12.79
C GLY A 47 -12.39 -29.63 -13.68
N ALA A 48 -11.76 -28.61 -13.12
CA ALA A 48 -11.10 -27.57 -13.91
C ALA A 48 -9.68 -27.94 -14.42
N ARG A 49 -9.14 -29.09 -14.04
CA ARG A 49 -7.89 -29.60 -14.61
C ARG A 49 -8.19 -30.52 -15.79
N GLY A 50 -7.98 -29.99 -16.99
CA GLY A 50 -7.97 -30.78 -18.23
C GLY A 50 -7.05 -32.00 -18.09
N LYS A 51 -7.58 -33.19 -18.42
CA LYS A 51 -6.87 -34.46 -18.47
C LYS A 51 -5.62 -34.33 -19.33
N MET A 52 -4.44 -34.42 -18.73
CA MET A 52 -3.27 -34.99 -19.38
C MET A 52 -2.91 -36.28 -18.68
N ALA A 53 -2.91 -37.35 -19.51
CA ALA A 53 -2.80 -38.71 -19.11
C ALA A 53 -1.36 -39.07 -18.64
N GLY A 54 -1.31 -39.96 -17.66
CA GLY A 54 -0.28 -40.99 -17.53
C GLY A 54 0.78 -40.75 -16.47
N SER A 55 0.55 -41.28 -15.26
CA SER A 55 1.56 -42.07 -14.52
C SER A 55 0.93 -42.73 -13.30
N LYS A 56 1.35 -43.93 -13.03
CA LYS A 56 0.84 -44.90 -12.05
C LYS A 56 1.05 -44.46 -10.59
N PRO A 57 0.23 -44.95 -9.64
CA PRO A 57 0.37 -44.62 -8.23
C PRO A 57 1.45 -45.48 -7.56
N ASN A 58 2.37 -44.87 -6.84
CA ASN A 58 3.18 -45.56 -5.86
C ASN A 58 2.87 -45.05 -4.46
N ASN A 59 2.56 -45.98 -3.63
CA ASN A 59 2.38 -46.08 -2.19
C ASN A 59 2.74 -44.88 -1.31
N VAL A 60 1.75 -44.56 -0.52
CA VAL A 60 1.70 -43.62 0.58
C VAL A 60 2.18 -44.28 1.85
N SER A 61 3.07 -43.62 2.56
CA SER A 61 3.22 -43.79 4.01
C SER A 61 2.44 -42.64 4.70
N VAL A 62 1.50 -43.05 5.51
CA VAL A 62 0.66 -42.21 6.36
C VAL A 62 1.54 -41.63 7.48
N GLY A 63 1.72 -40.34 7.48
CA GLY A 63 2.17 -39.55 8.61
C GLY A 63 1.09 -38.52 8.90
N ASP A 64 0.33 -38.82 9.95
CA ASP A 64 -0.72 -37.99 10.50
C ASP A 64 -0.11 -36.79 11.21
N GLU A 65 -0.20 -35.59 10.61
CA GLU A 65 -0.28 -34.34 11.33
C GLU A 65 -1.35 -33.50 10.64
N GLY A 66 -2.49 -33.40 11.32
CA GLY A 66 -3.66 -32.65 10.89
C GLY A 66 -3.36 -31.19 10.66
N THR A 67 -2.88 -30.85 9.50
CA THR A 67 -2.92 -29.50 8.98
C THR A 67 -4.32 -29.26 8.44
N ASP A 68 -5.11 -28.54 9.24
CA ASP A 68 -6.41 -28.01 8.83
C ASP A 68 -6.22 -27.21 7.53
N PRO A 69 -6.76 -27.64 6.37
CA PRO A 69 -6.58 -26.95 5.10
C PRO A 69 -7.29 -25.60 5.04
N ALA A 70 -7.94 -25.16 6.12
CA ALA A 70 -8.70 -23.92 6.21
C ALA A 70 -7.93 -22.76 6.86
N ARG A 71 -6.69 -22.94 7.32
CA ARG A 71 -5.86 -21.82 7.78
C ARG A 71 -5.09 -21.22 6.61
N ASN A 72 -5.75 -20.30 5.94
CA ASN A 72 -5.02 -19.28 5.18
C ASN A 72 -4.04 -18.58 6.13
N PRO A 73 -2.77 -18.44 5.77
CA PRO A 73 -1.88 -17.58 6.52
C PRO A 73 -2.42 -16.15 6.43
N GLU A 74 -3.13 -15.74 7.46
CA GLU A 74 -3.72 -14.42 7.52
C GLU A 74 -2.61 -13.37 7.65
N VAL A 75 -2.58 -12.44 6.72
CA VAL A 75 -1.79 -11.22 6.87
C VAL A 75 -2.60 -10.30 7.76
N ALA A 76 -2.10 -10.01 8.96
CA ALA A 76 -2.73 -9.04 9.84
C ALA A 76 -2.49 -7.62 9.31
N VAL A 77 -3.54 -6.79 9.28
CA VAL A 77 -3.42 -5.35 9.00
C VAL A 77 -3.57 -4.59 10.29
N ILE A 78 -2.60 -3.74 10.61
CA ILE A 78 -2.57 -2.92 11.82
C ILE A 78 -2.64 -1.46 11.37
N LEU A 79 -3.69 -0.77 11.81
CA LEU A 79 -3.80 0.68 11.66
C LEU A 79 -3.40 1.35 12.97
N ASP A 80 -2.40 2.22 12.91
CA ASP A 80 -1.78 2.89 14.04
C ASP A 80 -1.91 4.41 13.83
N VAL A 81 -2.93 4.99 14.47
CA VAL A 81 -3.27 6.41 14.36
C VAL A 81 -3.43 6.97 15.77
N ASP A 82 -2.57 7.89 16.13
CA ASP A 82 -2.61 8.54 17.44
C ASP A 82 -3.85 9.44 17.56
N VAL A 83 -4.31 9.66 18.81
CA VAL A 83 -5.44 10.56 19.08
C VAL A 83 -4.96 12.01 19.04
N GLN A 84 -5.16 12.68 17.91
CA GLN A 84 -4.84 14.09 17.72
C GLN A 84 -5.72 14.72 16.62
N ASN A 85 -5.49 16.00 16.32
CA ASN A 85 -6.20 16.68 15.24
C ASN A 85 -5.59 16.33 13.87
N TYR A 86 -6.41 15.76 12.99
CA TYR A 86 -6.04 15.40 11.61
C TYR A 86 -6.77 16.21 10.54
N HIS A 87 -7.36 17.37 10.91
CA HIS A 87 -8.03 18.26 9.96
C HIS A 87 -7.02 19.13 9.22
N PHE A 88 -6.96 18.96 7.90
CA PHE A 88 -6.05 19.70 7.03
C PHE A 88 -6.73 20.11 5.73
N THR A 89 -6.34 21.27 5.20
CA THR A 89 -6.65 21.65 3.83
C THR A 89 -5.65 20.97 2.89
N THR A 90 -6.08 19.89 2.24
CA THR A 90 -5.24 19.07 1.36
C THR A 90 -6.01 18.52 0.17
N GLN A 91 -5.37 17.67 -0.63
CA GLN A 91 -5.97 16.95 -1.74
C GLN A 91 -6.34 15.51 -1.31
N PRO A 92 -7.58 15.24 -0.86
CA PRO A 92 -7.95 13.94 -0.32
C PRO A 92 -7.82 12.80 -1.34
N GLY A 93 -8.11 13.07 -2.61
CA GLY A 93 -7.94 12.08 -3.68
C GLY A 93 -6.49 11.69 -3.93
N ALA A 94 -5.56 12.62 -3.81
CA ALA A 94 -4.12 12.37 -3.91
C ALA A 94 -3.64 11.52 -2.73
N PHE A 95 -4.04 11.87 -1.51
CA PHE A 95 -3.70 11.14 -0.29
C PHE A 95 -4.26 9.70 -0.32
N ARG A 96 -5.54 9.51 -0.69
CA ARG A 96 -6.14 8.17 -0.92
C ARG A 96 -5.30 7.33 -1.86
N ARG A 97 -4.86 7.90 -2.97
CA ARG A 97 -4.09 7.19 -3.99
C ARG A 97 -2.71 6.76 -3.50
N VAL A 98 -2.07 7.56 -2.65
CA VAL A 98 -0.82 7.18 -1.99
C VAL A 98 -1.03 5.95 -1.11
N ILE A 99 -2.01 5.99 -0.20
CA ILE A 99 -2.31 4.88 0.70
C ILE A 99 -2.63 3.60 -0.09
N MET A 100 -3.53 3.69 -1.08
CA MET A 100 -3.94 2.55 -1.90
C MET A 100 -2.74 1.86 -2.59
N ASN A 101 -1.80 2.65 -3.13
CA ASN A 101 -0.62 2.09 -3.81
C ASN A 101 0.37 1.46 -2.81
N LEU A 102 0.63 2.13 -1.69
CA LEU A 102 1.58 1.63 -0.69
C LEU A 102 1.04 0.39 0.01
N LEU A 103 -0.20 0.44 0.49
CA LEU A 103 -0.87 -0.67 1.17
C LEU A 103 -1.13 -1.85 0.22
N GLY A 104 -1.61 -1.58 -1.00
CA GLY A 104 -1.83 -2.61 -2.00
C GLY A 104 -0.54 -3.36 -2.37
N ASN A 105 0.59 -2.66 -2.46
CA ASN A 105 1.90 -3.30 -2.65
C ASN A 105 2.30 -4.12 -1.42
N ALA A 106 2.12 -3.59 -0.21
CA ALA A 106 2.44 -4.30 1.03
C ALA A 106 1.67 -5.63 1.13
N LEU A 107 0.34 -5.60 0.95
CA LEU A 107 -0.50 -6.80 0.96
C LEU A 107 -0.16 -7.79 -0.15
N LYS A 108 0.15 -7.30 -1.35
CA LYS A 108 0.53 -8.13 -2.49
C LYS A 108 1.82 -8.92 -2.27
N TYR A 109 2.78 -8.35 -1.56
CA TYR A 109 4.11 -8.95 -1.38
C TYR A 109 4.34 -9.54 0.00
N THR A 110 3.34 -9.53 0.87
CA THR A 110 3.34 -10.18 2.17
C THR A 110 2.44 -11.41 2.11
N SER A 111 3.02 -12.58 2.23
CA SER A 111 2.27 -13.85 2.27
C SER A 111 1.90 -14.26 3.70
N HIS A 112 2.67 -13.83 4.69
CA HIS A 112 2.49 -14.15 6.11
C HIS A 112 2.97 -12.99 6.97
N GLY A 113 2.43 -12.86 8.18
CA GLY A 113 2.84 -11.84 9.13
C GLY A 113 1.92 -10.64 9.15
N TYR A 114 2.44 -9.42 8.99
CA TYR A 114 1.60 -8.23 9.12
C TYR A 114 1.99 -7.11 8.15
N VAL A 115 1.02 -6.22 7.93
CA VAL A 115 1.20 -4.91 7.33
C VAL A 115 0.72 -3.87 8.34
N ARG A 116 1.57 -2.91 8.69
CA ARG A 116 1.22 -1.78 9.56
C ARG A 116 1.15 -0.51 8.74
N VAL A 117 0.06 0.24 8.91
CA VAL A 117 -0.12 1.60 8.40
C VAL A 117 -0.11 2.53 9.60
N LYS A 118 0.86 3.43 9.68
CA LYS A 118 0.98 4.42 10.76
C LYS A 118 0.81 5.82 10.20
N LEU A 119 -0.01 6.64 10.85
CA LEU A 119 -0.24 8.04 10.52
C LEU A 119 0.15 8.90 11.71
N GLU A 120 1.05 9.86 11.49
CA GLU A 120 1.57 10.76 12.51
C GLU A 120 1.50 12.20 12.00
N VAL A 121 1.30 13.13 12.90
CA VAL A 121 1.39 14.57 12.65
C VAL A 121 2.34 15.19 13.66
N SER A 122 3.20 16.05 13.20
CA SER A 122 4.08 16.86 14.04
C SER A 122 4.04 18.30 13.57
N ASP A 123 4.09 19.23 14.52
CA ASP A 123 4.19 20.65 14.20
C ASP A 123 5.56 20.96 13.62
N ILE A 124 5.58 21.82 12.61
CA ILE A 124 6.82 22.34 12.08
C ILE A 124 7.08 23.66 12.84
N ASP A 125 8.03 23.64 13.78
CA ASP A 125 8.53 24.84 14.41
C ASP A 125 9.28 25.66 13.35
N ASP A 126 8.62 26.68 12.80
CA ASP A 126 9.26 27.68 11.93
C ASP A 126 10.20 28.56 12.77
N LEU A 127 11.36 28.03 13.16
CA LEU A 127 12.42 28.78 13.85
C LEU A 127 13.03 29.92 13.02
N GLN A 128 12.53 30.17 11.80
CA GLN A 128 13.14 31.15 10.87
C GLN A 128 12.18 32.22 10.36
N THR A 129 10.93 32.28 10.77
CA THR A 129 10.05 33.41 10.35
C THR A 129 9.70 34.30 11.52
N SER A 130 10.74 34.92 12.11
CA SER A 130 10.56 36.05 13.01
C SER A 130 10.05 37.25 12.20
N GLY A 131 8.74 37.46 12.16
CA GLY A 131 8.24 38.78 11.76
C GLY A 131 7.07 38.92 10.82
N SER A 132 6.44 37.86 10.32
CA SER A 132 5.20 38.02 9.56
C SER A 132 3.98 37.51 10.36
N VAL A 133 3.03 38.41 10.59
CA VAL A 133 1.81 38.23 11.36
C VAL A 133 0.80 37.27 10.64
N ASP A 134 1.09 36.80 9.42
CA ASP A 134 0.23 36.03 8.53
C ASP A 134 0.76 34.62 8.22
N SER A 135 1.61 34.03 9.06
CA SER A 135 2.07 32.66 8.83
C SER A 135 0.96 31.66 9.18
N VAL A 136 0.41 30.98 8.17
CA VAL A 136 -0.50 29.84 8.37
C VAL A 136 0.29 28.72 9.04
N PRO A 137 -0.20 28.16 10.17
CA PRO A 137 0.46 27.04 10.83
C PRO A 137 0.65 25.88 9.85
N ARG A 138 1.84 25.32 9.79
CA ARG A 138 2.17 24.16 8.94
C ARG A 138 2.49 22.97 9.83
N SER A 139 2.01 21.80 9.43
CA SER A 139 2.30 20.54 10.12
C SER A 139 2.90 19.55 9.14
N MET A 140 3.77 18.69 9.63
CA MET A 140 4.30 17.55 8.91
C MET A 140 3.40 16.35 9.13
N VAL A 141 2.82 15.84 8.06
CA VAL A 141 2.07 14.57 8.05
C VAL A 141 3.00 13.46 7.60
N THR A 142 3.17 12.43 8.42
CA THR A 142 3.99 11.26 8.10
C THR A 142 3.09 10.04 8.00
N LEU A 143 3.01 9.46 6.80
CA LEU A 143 2.38 8.17 6.56
C LEU A 143 3.48 7.11 6.42
N THR A 144 3.46 6.09 7.27
CA THR A 144 4.40 4.97 7.22
C THR A 144 3.64 3.67 6.93
N VAL A 145 4.05 2.93 5.91
CA VAL A 145 3.56 1.58 5.62
C VAL A 145 4.71 0.61 5.79
N THR A 146 4.59 -0.30 6.75
CA THR A 146 5.59 -1.34 7.04
C THR A 146 4.99 -2.71 6.78
N ASP A 147 5.71 -3.55 6.07
CA ASP A 147 5.32 -4.93 5.79
C ASP A 147 6.44 -5.93 6.17
N THR A 148 6.04 -7.16 6.51
CA THR A 148 6.94 -8.29 6.76
C THR A 148 7.05 -9.20 5.54
N GLY A 149 6.89 -8.64 4.36
CA GLY A 149 6.89 -9.36 3.09
C GLY A 149 8.28 -9.78 2.62
N LYS A 150 8.37 -10.12 1.33
CA LYS A 150 9.61 -10.63 0.73
C LYS A 150 10.75 -9.61 0.69
N GLY A 151 10.49 -8.33 0.91
CA GLY A 151 11.47 -7.26 0.72
C GLY A 151 11.79 -6.97 -0.76
N ILE A 152 12.74 -6.07 -0.96
CA ILE A 152 13.17 -5.57 -2.27
C ILE A 152 14.69 -5.62 -2.33
N SER A 153 15.25 -6.07 -3.45
CA SER A 153 16.70 -6.13 -3.61
C SER A 153 17.33 -4.73 -3.65
N SER A 154 18.54 -4.62 -3.13
CA SER A 154 19.29 -3.36 -3.09
C SER A 154 19.55 -2.77 -4.48
N ASP A 155 19.71 -3.62 -5.49
CA ASP A 155 19.92 -3.18 -6.87
C ASP A 155 18.67 -2.56 -7.48
N PHE A 156 17.49 -3.17 -7.23
CA PHE A 156 16.22 -2.63 -7.68
C PHE A 156 15.86 -1.34 -6.93
N LEU A 157 16.10 -1.28 -5.62
CA LEU A 157 15.91 -0.07 -4.80
C LEU A 157 16.68 1.13 -5.37
N ARG A 158 17.96 0.94 -5.70
CA ARG A 158 18.83 2.03 -6.15
C ARG A 158 18.55 2.50 -7.58
N SER A 159 18.17 1.58 -8.47
CA SER A 159 18.19 1.87 -9.91
C SER A 159 16.83 1.98 -10.57
N LYS A 160 15.81 1.25 -10.07
CA LYS A 160 14.56 1.04 -10.82
C LYS A 160 13.28 1.27 -10.04
N LEU A 161 13.34 1.45 -8.72
CA LEU A 161 12.19 1.44 -7.83
C LEU A 161 11.05 2.38 -8.25
N PHE A 162 11.39 3.59 -8.68
CA PHE A 162 10.42 4.61 -9.10
C PHE A 162 10.30 4.76 -10.62
N THR A 163 10.93 3.86 -11.38
CA THR A 163 10.82 3.89 -12.85
C THR A 163 9.46 3.35 -13.27
N PRO A 164 8.69 4.06 -14.10
CA PRO A 164 7.42 3.56 -14.63
C PRO A 164 7.58 2.20 -15.30
N PHE A 165 6.61 1.31 -15.07
CA PHE A 165 6.57 -0.07 -15.58
C PHE A 165 7.68 -1.00 -15.07
N ALA A 166 8.59 -0.53 -14.22
CA ALA A 166 9.61 -1.38 -13.65
C ALA A 166 9.01 -2.36 -12.65
N GLN A 167 9.42 -3.62 -12.75
CA GLN A 167 9.10 -4.69 -11.82
C GLN A 167 10.35 -5.50 -11.55
N GLU A 168 10.57 -5.89 -10.30
CA GLU A 168 11.70 -6.74 -9.94
C GLU A 168 11.55 -8.16 -10.50
N ASN A 169 10.31 -8.65 -10.58
CA ASN A 169 9.95 -9.90 -11.22
C ASN A 169 8.87 -9.61 -12.27
N SER A 170 9.17 -9.84 -13.54
CA SER A 170 8.27 -9.62 -14.67
C SER A 170 7.01 -10.52 -14.67
N LEU A 171 7.03 -11.60 -13.89
CA LEU A 171 5.88 -12.49 -13.69
C LEU A 171 4.95 -12.02 -12.56
N SER A 172 5.33 -10.98 -11.82
CA SER A 172 4.47 -10.43 -10.78
C SER A 172 3.25 -9.74 -11.39
N SER A 173 2.07 -9.97 -10.81
CA SER A 173 0.85 -9.24 -11.19
C SER A 173 1.03 -7.73 -10.98
N GLY A 174 0.42 -6.90 -11.82
CA GLY A 174 0.43 -5.44 -11.68
C GLY A 174 1.12 -4.72 -12.84
N THR A 175 1.01 -3.40 -12.86
CA THR A 175 1.47 -2.56 -13.98
C THR A 175 2.87 -1.98 -13.80
N GLY A 176 3.45 -2.03 -12.60
CA GLY A 176 4.72 -1.34 -12.29
C GLY A 176 4.60 0.18 -12.22
N LEU A 177 3.38 0.74 -12.12
CA LEU A 177 3.15 2.18 -12.07
C LEU A 177 2.96 2.73 -10.65
N GLY A 178 2.65 1.88 -9.67
CA GLY A 178 2.22 2.32 -8.34
C GLY A 178 3.20 3.27 -7.66
N LEU A 179 4.47 2.89 -7.54
CA LEU A 179 5.48 3.71 -6.84
C LEU A 179 5.88 4.97 -7.63
N SER A 180 5.90 4.93 -8.95
CA SER A 180 6.14 6.13 -9.76
C SER A 180 5.01 7.17 -9.59
N ILE A 181 3.76 6.71 -9.50
CA ILE A 181 2.60 7.56 -9.21
C ILE A 181 2.70 8.14 -7.79
N VAL A 182 3.04 7.30 -6.79
CA VAL A 182 3.24 7.78 -5.41
C VAL A 182 4.29 8.88 -5.36
N ARG A 183 5.45 8.67 -5.98
CA ARG A 183 6.52 9.69 -6.03
C ARG A 183 6.05 10.99 -6.68
N SER A 184 5.30 10.90 -7.77
CA SER A 184 4.75 12.09 -8.44
C SER A 184 3.76 12.85 -7.56
N ILE A 185 2.89 12.14 -6.85
CA ILE A 185 1.92 12.75 -5.92
C ILE A 185 2.64 13.38 -4.72
N VAL A 186 3.58 12.66 -4.11
CA VAL A 186 4.35 13.16 -2.95
C VAL A 186 5.12 14.43 -3.33
N ASN A 187 5.76 14.45 -4.51
CA ASN A 187 6.42 15.65 -5.01
C ASN A 187 5.44 16.81 -5.24
N LEU A 188 4.23 16.53 -5.76
CA LEU A 188 3.19 17.55 -5.95
C LEU A 188 2.70 18.15 -4.62
N LEU A 189 2.70 17.34 -3.56
CA LEU A 189 2.36 17.76 -2.20
C LEU A 189 3.57 18.34 -1.43
N GLU A 190 4.69 18.59 -2.11
CA GLU A 190 5.94 19.11 -1.53
C GLU A 190 6.53 18.21 -0.43
N GLY A 191 6.19 16.91 -0.47
CA GLY A 191 6.64 15.91 0.50
C GLY A 191 7.88 15.15 0.03
N VAL A 192 8.33 14.22 0.89
CA VAL A 192 9.44 13.31 0.64
C VAL A 192 8.99 11.88 0.83
N ILE A 193 9.44 10.96 -0.01
CA ILE A 193 9.25 9.52 0.16
C ILE A 193 10.59 8.83 0.37
N THR A 194 10.69 8.05 1.43
CA THR A 194 11.82 7.17 1.73
C THR A 194 11.37 5.72 1.74
N ILE A 195 12.24 4.81 1.33
CA ILE A 195 11.94 3.36 1.33
C ILE A 195 13.17 2.62 1.84
N ASP A 196 12.96 1.89 2.94
CA ASP A 196 13.94 0.97 3.52
C ASP A 196 13.43 -0.45 3.32
N SER A 197 14.26 -1.34 2.78
CA SER A 197 13.86 -2.72 2.53
C SER A 197 15.05 -3.64 2.52
N GLU A 198 14.82 -4.85 3.04
CA GLU A 198 15.78 -5.93 3.03
C GLU A 198 15.09 -7.23 2.59
N VAL A 199 15.72 -7.98 1.70
CA VAL A 199 15.18 -9.24 1.18
C VAL A 199 14.95 -10.23 2.33
N GLY A 200 13.74 -10.74 2.45
CA GLY A 200 13.32 -11.67 3.52
C GLY A 200 12.94 -11.01 4.85
N GLN A 201 13.07 -9.69 4.99
CA GLN A 201 12.70 -8.96 6.21
C GLN A 201 11.45 -8.08 6.01
N GLY A 202 11.19 -7.67 4.78
CA GLY A 202 10.07 -6.80 4.44
C GLY A 202 10.49 -5.41 4.00
N THR A 203 9.52 -4.48 4.02
CA THR A 203 9.71 -3.11 3.52
C THR A 203 9.03 -2.09 4.44
N ARG A 204 9.70 -0.94 4.62
CA ARG A 204 9.14 0.27 5.25
C ARG A 204 9.20 1.41 4.23
N LYS A 205 8.10 2.09 4.07
CA LYS A 205 7.91 3.17 3.10
C LYS A 205 7.35 4.38 3.80
#